data_a687681625066aedcca9484e55d4d379
#
_entry.id   a687681625066aedcca9484e55d4d379
#
_cell.length_a   1.000
_cell.length_b   1.000
_cell.length_c   1.000
_cell.angle_alpha   90.00
_cell.angle_beta   90.00
_cell.angle_gamma   90.00
#
_symmetry.space_group_name_H-M   'P 1'
#
loop_
_entity.id
_entity.type
_entity.pdbx_description
1 polymer ?
#
loop_
_entity_poly.entity_id
_entity_poly.type
_entity_poly.pdbx_seq_one_letter_code
_entity_poly.pdbx_strand_id
1 'polypeptide(L)'
;EGGTQLPETNNKPPPSPVMNSIEEINKLRSQTETLSKQARLDKAGVDSLMRQRDRLKAKKYLYHRLSATQKDAEMKAKADDAISELDEKIDKAEHNAGKSWATLEAHRIHIDLLRSYNSTKREELKAGV
;
A
#
# COMPACT_ATOMS: atom_id res chain seq x y z
N GLU A 1 -28.40 -29.22 20.06
CA GLU A 1 -28.42 -29.00 19.45
C GLU A 1 -27.70 -28.05 19.04
N GLY A 2 -27.17 -27.92 18.64
CA GLY A 2 -26.35 -27.14 18.20
C GLY A 2 -26.30 -25.94 18.40
N GLY A 3 -26.68 -25.81 19.08
CA GLY A 3 -26.74 -24.72 19.27
C GLY A 3 -25.89 -23.67 19.03
N THR A 4 -26.34 -22.79 18.47
CA THR A 4 -25.64 -21.60 18.35
C THR A 4 -25.53 -21.02 19.70
N GLN A 5 -24.45 -21.13 20.27
CA GLN A 5 -24.19 -20.35 21.44
C GLN A 5 -24.08 -18.91 21.04
N LEU A 6 -24.94 -18.13 21.56
CA LEU A 6 -24.79 -16.69 21.44
C LEU A 6 -23.48 -16.28 22.11
N PRO A 7 -22.72 -15.38 21.54
CA PRO A 7 -21.52 -14.89 22.19
C PRO A 7 -21.89 -14.34 23.57
N GLU A 8 -21.04 -14.63 24.53
CA GLU A 8 -21.26 -14.13 25.86
C GLU A 8 -21.42 -12.62 25.82
N THR A 9 -22.54 -12.18 26.29
CA THR A 9 -22.73 -10.76 26.42
C THR A 9 -21.82 -10.24 27.49
N ASN A 10 -20.95 -9.36 27.08
CA ASN A 10 -20.09 -8.70 28.00
C ASN A 10 -20.94 -7.83 28.89
N ASN A 11 -20.92 -8.08 30.19
CA ASN A 11 -21.69 -7.32 31.15
C ASN A 11 -21.18 -5.90 31.38
N LYS A 12 -20.05 -5.57 30.80
CA LYS A 12 -19.51 -4.23 30.89
C LYS A 12 -20.35 -3.26 30.08
N PRO A 13 -20.60 -2.06 30.56
CA PRO A 13 -21.30 -1.08 29.77
C PRO A 13 -20.50 -0.76 28.50
N PRO A 14 -21.18 -0.49 27.39
CA PRO A 14 -20.46 -0.14 26.18
C PRO A 14 -19.67 1.14 26.39
N PRO A 15 -18.46 1.26 25.82
CA PRO A 15 -17.69 2.50 25.92
C PRO A 15 -18.45 3.64 25.24
N SER A 16 -18.18 4.86 25.68
CA SER A 16 -18.78 6.02 25.05
C SER A 16 -18.33 6.11 23.58
N PRO A 17 -19.15 6.65 22.69
CA PRO A 17 -18.77 6.81 21.29
C PRO A 17 -17.45 7.55 21.09
N VAL A 18 -17.19 8.59 21.88
CA VAL A 18 -15.92 9.34 21.81
C VAL A 18 -14.75 8.48 22.21
N MET A 19 -14.89 7.75 23.32
CA MET A 19 -13.82 6.90 23.83
C MET A 19 -13.49 5.77 22.85
N ASN A 20 -14.54 5.12 22.32
CA ASN A 20 -14.39 4.07 21.33
C ASN A 20 -13.69 4.58 20.07
N SER A 21 -14.05 5.77 19.63
CA SER A 21 -13.43 6.37 18.45
C SER A 21 -11.96 6.75 18.68
N ILE A 22 -11.61 7.17 19.90
CA ILE A 22 -10.22 7.47 20.26
C ILE A 22 -9.37 6.19 20.23
N GLU A 23 -9.87 5.12 20.80
CA GLU A 23 -9.17 3.82 20.76
C GLU A 23 -8.99 3.35 19.32
N GLU A 24 -10.02 3.49 18.51
CA GLU A 24 -9.96 3.13 17.10
C GLU A 24 -8.96 4.00 16.33
N ILE A 25 -8.93 5.31 16.59
CA ILE A 25 -7.93 6.21 16.01
C ILE A 25 -6.51 5.77 16.36
N ASN A 26 -6.25 5.43 17.61
CA ASN A 26 -4.93 4.99 18.04
C ASN A 26 -4.52 3.70 17.36
N LYS A 27 -5.44 2.76 17.23
CA LYS A 27 -5.21 1.50 16.50
C LYS A 27 -4.89 1.78 15.04
N LEU A 28 -5.67 2.63 14.40
CA LEU A 28 -5.48 2.99 12.99
C LEU A 28 -4.17 3.73 12.76
N ARG A 29 -3.76 4.61 13.68
CA ARG A 29 -2.46 5.28 13.60
C ARG A 29 -1.31 4.29 13.62
N SER A 30 -1.37 3.31 14.53
CA SER A 30 -0.37 2.26 14.60
C SER A 30 -0.32 1.45 13.31
N GLN A 31 -1.47 1.08 12.78
CA GLN A 31 -1.58 0.38 11.50
C GLN A 31 -1.07 1.24 10.34
N THR A 32 -1.34 2.55 10.40
CA THR A 32 -0.88 3.49 9.37
C THR A 32 0.64 3.55 9.29
N GLU A 33 1.34 3.50 10.42
CA GLU A 33 2.80 3.45 10.41
C GLU A 33 3.31 2.21 9.71
N THR A 34 2.72 1.06 10.01
CA THR A 34 3.08 -0.21 9.36
C THR A 34 2.80 -0.16 7.87
N LEU A 35 1.64 0.35 7.47
CA LEU A 35 1.26 0.49 6.06
C LEU A 35 2.15 1.49 5.32
N SER A 36 2.54 2.58 5.98
CA SER A 36 3.46 3.56 5.42
C SER A 36 4.82 2.95 5.13
N LYS A 37 5.35 2.16 6.06
CA LYS A 37 6.61 1.43 5.85
C LYS A 37 6.49 0.45 4.70
N GLN A 38 5.39 -0.30 4.64
CA GLN A 38 5.15 -1.26 3.57
C GLN A 38 5.06 -0.57 2.21
N ALA A 39 4.35 0.55 2.12
CA ALA A 39 4.23 1.31 0.88
C ALA A 39 5.59 1.82 0.39
N ARG A 40 6.44 2.28 1.30
CA ARG A 40 7.81 2.72 0.95
C ARG A 40 8.68 1.56 0.49
N LEU A 41 8.58 0.41 1.14
CA LEU A 41 9.33 -0.79 0.75
C LEU A 41 8.89 -1.26 -0.63
N ASP A 42 7.59 -1.28 -0.88
CA ASP A 42 7.05 -1.69 -2.18
C ASP A 42 7.53 -0.75 -3.29
N LYS A 43 7.52 0.56 -3.03
CA LYS A 43 8.03 1.54 -3.98
C LYS A 43 9.53 1.37 -4.23
N ALA A 44 10.30 1.17 -3.17
CA ALA A 44 11.75 0.92 -3.29
C ALA A 44 12.03 -0.34 -4.10
N GLY A 45 11.18 -1.36 -3.94
CA GLY A 45 11.26 -2.59 -4.72
C GLY A 45 11.02 -2.35 -6.21
N VAL A 46 10.01 -1.55 -6.55
CA VAL A 46 9.75 -1.15 -7.94
C VAL A 46 10.96 -0.43 -8.52
N ASP A 47 11.49 0.56 -7.81
CA ASP A 47 12.65 1.34 -8.27
C ASP A 47 13.88 0.46 -8.47
N SER A 48 14.10 -0.51 -7.59
CA SER A 48 15.20 -1.48 -7.70
C SER A 48 15.06 -2.33 -8.97
N LEU A 49 13.86 -2.83 -9.24
CA LEU A 49 13.60 -3.63 -10.44
C LEU A 49 13.78 -2.80 -11.72
N MET A 50 13.36 -1.55 -11.71
CA MET A 50 13.56 -0.65 -12.84
C MET A 50 15.03 -0.41 -13.11
N ARG A 51 15.84 -0.21 -12.07
CA ARG A 51 17.30 -0.08 -12.21
C ARG A 51 17.93 -1.35 -12.76
N GLN A 52 17.49 -2.51 -12.29
CA GLN A 52 17.97 -3.79 -12.82
C GLN A 52 17.64 -3.95 -14.30
N ARG A 53 16.41 -3.61 -14.68
CA ARG A 53 15.98 -3.65 -16.08
C ARG A 53 16.84 -2.73 -16.93
N ASP A 54 17.05 -1.51 -16.50
CA ASP A 54 17.82 -0.53 -17.26
C ASP A 54 19.27 -0.94 -17.43
N ARG A 55 19.89 -1.51 -16.38
CA ARG A 55 21.25 -2.08 -16.47
C ARG A 55 21.32 -3.24 -17.44
N LEU A 56 20.35 -4.12 -17.37
CA LEU A 56 20.30 -5.28 -18.27
C LEU A 56 20.10 -4.85 -19.71
N LYS A 57 19.21 -3.88 -19.94
CA LYS A 57 19.02 -3.29 -21.27
C LYS A 57 20.31 -2.72 -21.82
N ALA A 58 21.05 -1.97 -21.02
CA ALA A 58 22.31 -1.38 -21.41
C ALA A 58 23.33 -2.48 -21.77
N LYS A 59 23.46 -3.52 -20.97
CA LYS A 59 24.34 -4.64 -21.24
C LYS A 59 23.97 -5.37 -22.54
N LYS A 60 22.68 -5.63 -22.73
CA LYS A 60 22.20 -6.32 -23.94
C LYS A 60 22.40 -5.46 -25.18
N TYR A 61 22.16 -4.15 -25.06
CA TYR A 61 22.43 -3.23 -26.14
C TYR A 61 23.91 -3.26 -26.54
N LEU A 62 24.81 -3.14 -25.58
CA LEU A 62 26.26 -3.18 -25.85
C LEU A 62 26.68 -4.50 -26.46
N TYR A 63 26.13 -5.61 -25.98
CA TYR A 63 26.41 -6.92 -26.54
C TYR A 63 25.99 -7.00 -28.02
N HIS A 64 24.76 -6.58 -28.32
CA HIS A 64 24.24 -6.64 -29.68
C HIS A 64 24.94 -5.63 -30.61
N ARG A 65 25.46 -4.54 -30.04
CA ARG A 65 26.15 -3.51 -30.80
C ARG A 65 27.48 -3.99 -31.41
N LEU A 66 28.03 -5.05 -30.87
CA LEU A 66 29.26 -5.67 -31.40
C LEU A 66 29.06 -6.26 -32.80
N SER A 67 27.86 -6.67 -33.15
CA SER A 67 27.58 -7.38 -34.41
C SER A 67 26.38 -6.83 -35.17
N ALA A 68 25.79 -5.70 -34.73
CA ALA A 68 24.57 -5.16 -35.35
C ALA A 68 24.60 -3.63 -35.39
N THR A 69 23.73 -3.06 -36.22
CA THR A 69 23.54 -1.62 -36.27
C THR A 69 22.90 -1.14 -34.97
N GLN A 70 22.97 0.15 -34.71
CA GLN A 70 22.38 0.74 -33.49
C GLN A 70 20.89 0.41 -33.39
N LYS A 71 20.14 0.55 -34.48
CA LYS A 71 18.70 0.28 -34.50
C LYS A 71 18.41 -1.21 -34.22
N ASP A 72 19.14 -2.09 -34.84
CA ASP A 72 18.94 -3.55 -34.64
C ASP A 72 19.34 -3.95 -33.23
N ALA A 73 20.40 -3.38 -32.69
CA ALA A 73 20.81 -3.65 -31.31
C ALA A 73 19.74 -3.19 -30.29
N GLU A 74 19.14 -2.05 -30.51
CA GLU A 74 18.04 -1.55 -29.69
C GLU A 74 16.82 -2.49 -29.74
N MET A 75 16.46 -2.93 -30.94
CA MET A 75 15.32 -3.83 -31.13
C MET A 75 15.57 -5.19 -30.47
N LYS A 76 16.78 -5.74 -30.63
CA LYS A 76 17.14 -7.03 -30.01
C LYS A 76 17.16 -6.92 -28.48
N ALA A 77 17.66 -5.81 -27.95
CA ALA A 77 17.65 -5.59 -26.50
C ALA A 77 16.23 -5.51 -25.95
N LYS A 78 15.33 -4.85 -26.66
CA LYS A 78 13.92 -4.75 -26.26
C LYS A 78 13.18 -6.08 -26.32
N ALA A 79 13.57 -6.95 -27.25
CA ALA A 79 12.94 -8.25 -27.46
C ALA A 79 13.53 -9.35 -26.56
N ASP A 80 14.49 -9.02 -25.72
CA ASP A 80 15.13 -10.01 -24.85
C ASP A 80 14.16 -10.53 -23.79
N ASP A 81 14.11 -11.86 -23.64
CA ASP A 81 13.19 -12.52 -22.71
C ASP A 81 13.46 -12.14 -21.26
N ALA A 82 14.73 -11.96 -20.88
CA ALA A 82 15.09 -11.58 -19.53
C ALA A 82 14.56 -10.17 -19.18
N ILE A 83 14.56 -9.27 -20.16
CA ILE A 83 14.01 -7.93 -20.01
C ILE A 83 12.49 -8.01 -19.90
N SER A 84 11.85 -8.83 -20.71
CA SER A 84 10.39 -9.05 -20.65
C SER A 84 9.98 -9.61 -19.28
N GLU A 85 10.74 -10.54 -18.72
CA GLU A 85 10.50 -11.07 -17.38
C GLU A 85 10.60 -10.00 -16.31
N LEU A 86 11.59 -9.11 -16.42
CA LEU A 86 11.73 -7.99 -15.50
C LEU A 86 10.56 -7.00 -15.63
N ASP A 87 10.12 -6.73 -16.84
CA ASP A 87 8.96 -5.86 -17.07
C ASP A 87 7.70 -6.44 -16.42
N GLU A 88 7.48 -7.74 -16.51
CA GLU A 88 6.37 -8.39 -15.82
C GLU A 88 6.48 -8.27 -14.30
N LYS A 89 7.67 -8.43 -13.75
CA LYS A 89 7.92 -8.26 -12.31
C LYS A 89 7.67 -6.83 -11.88
N ILE A 90 8.07 -5.87 -12.70
CA ILE A 90 7.84 -4.45 -12.43
C ILE A 90 6.35 -4.16 -12.42
N ASP A 91 5.58 -4.66 -13.39
CA ASP A 91 4.14 -4.46 -13.46
C ASP A 91 3.44 -5.01 -12.21
N LYS A 92 3.81 -6.21 -11.77
CA LYS A 92 3.27 -6.81 -10.55
C LYS A 92 3.63 -6.00 -9.32
N ALA A 93 4.89 -5.56 -9.23
CA ALA A 93 5.37 -4.78 -8.11
C ALA A 93 4.68 -3.41 -8.05
N GLU A 94 4.47 -2.75 -9.17
CA GLU A 94 3.73 -1.50 -9.27
C GLU A 94 2.29 -1.67 -8.83
N HIS A 95 1.65 -2.76 -9.24
CA HIS A 95 0.28 -3.07 -8.83
C HIS A 95 0.18 -3.24 -7.32
N ASN A 96 1.11 -3.97 -6.72
CA ASN A 96 1.17 -4.18 -5.28
C ASN A 96 1.47 -2.88 -4.53
N ALA A 97 2.38 -2.06 -5.05
CA ALA A 97 2.68 -0.75 -4.47
C ALA A 97 1.45 0.17 -4.52
N GLY A 98 0.70 0.13 -5.61
CA GLY A 98 -0.55 0.87 -5.74
C GLY A 98 -1.60 0.45 -4.73
N LYS A 99 -1.73 -0.86 -4.46
CA LYS A 99 -2.63 -1.39 -3.44
C LYS A 99 -2.22 -0.93 -2.05
N SER A 100 -0.94 -1.02 -1.73
CA SER A 100 -0.41 -0.59 -0.44
C SER A 100 -0.69 0.89 -0.21
N TRP A 101 -0.47 1.71 -1.22
CA TRP A 101 -0.75 3.13 -1.17
C TRP A 101 -2.24 3.42 -0.98
N ALA A 102 -3.11 2.74 -1.73
CA ALA A 102 -4.56 2.90 -1.61
C ALA A 102 -5.06 2.52 -0.22
N THR A 103 -4.53 1.44 0.36
CA THR A 103 -4.87 1.02 1.72
C THR A 103 -4.45 2.09 2.73
N LEU A 104 -3.25 2.64 2.59
CA LEU A 104 -2.75 3.70 3.44
C LEU A 104 -3.66 4.93 3.38
N GLU A 105 -4.04 5.36 2.18
CA GLU A 105 -4.93 6.49 1.99
C GLU A 105 -6.31 6.25 2.60
N ALA A 106 -6.86 5.05 2.45
CA ALA A 106 -8.13 4.68 3.06
C ALA A 106 -8.08 4.79 4.59
N HIS A 107 -6.98 4.36 5.20
CA HIS A 107 -6.78 4.49 6.66
C HIS A 107 -6.68 5.95 7.09
N ARG A 108 -5.99 6.78 6.33
CA ARG A 108 -5.88 8.21 6.61
C ARG A 108 -7.24 8.90 6.56
N ILE A 109 -8.03 8.59 5.54
CA ILE A 109 -9.39 9.12 5.41
C ILE A 109 -10.25 8.68 6.59
N HIS A 110 -10.17 7.42 6.99
CA HIS A 110 -10.93 6.89 8.12
C HIS A 110 -10.57 7.61 9.42
N ILE A 111 -9.29 7.84 9.65
CA ILE A 111 -8.82 8.59 10.83
C ILE A 111 -9.40 10.02 10.82
N ASP A 112 -9.38 10.68 9.68
CA ASP A 112 -9.92 12.04 9.56
C ASP A 112 -11.42 12.08 9.83
N LEU A 113 -12.16 11.09 9.34
CA LEU A 113 -13.60 10.96 9.62
C LEU A 113 -13.87 10.76 11.11
N LEU A 114 -13.09 9.92 11.77
CA LEU A 114 -13.24 9.68 13.21
C LEU A 114 -12.90 10.93 14.03
N ARG A 115 -11.88 11.68 13.62
CA ARG A 115 -11.55 12.95 14.27
C ARG A 115 -12.69 13.95 14.15
N SER A 116 -13.28 14.05 12.97
CA SER A 116 -14.45 14.92 12.74
C SER A 116 -15.63 14.50 13.60
N TYR A 117 -15.88 13.20 13.68
CA TYR A 117 -16.94 12.65 14.53
C TYR A 117 -16.71 12.99 15.99
N ASN A 118 -15.50 12.80 16.50
CA ASN A 118 -15.15 13.13 17.89
C ASN A 118 -15.29 14.61 18.18
N SER A 119 -14.90 15.47 17.25
CA SER A 119 -15.05 16.91 17.38
C SER A 119 -16.52 17.29 17.50
N THR A 120 -17.38 16.74 16.64
CA THR A 120 -18.81 16.96 16.69
C THR A 120 -19.42 16.52 18.02
N LYS A 121 -19.03 15.33 18.50
CA LYS A 121 -19.50 14.81 19.78
C LYS A 121 -19.10 15.68 20.97
N ARG A 122 -17.87 16.20 20.95
CA ARG A 122 -17.40 17.13 21.97
C ARG A 122 -18.21 18.42 21.99
N GLU A 123 -18.53 18.95 20.82
CA GLU A 123 -19.36 20.16 20.71
C GLU A 123 -20.78 19.91 21.25
N GLU A 124 -21.37 18.79 20.92
CA GLU A 124 -22.67 18.38 21.44
C GLU A 124 -22.65 18.29 22.96
N LEU A 125 -21.62 17.68 23.53
CA LEU A 125 -21.49 17.56 24.99
C LEU A 125 -21.33 18.92 25.66
N LYS A 126 -20.57 19.85 25.07
CA LYS A 126 -20.39 21.19 25.57
C LYS A 126 -21.70 21.97 25.52
N ALA A 127 -22.53 21.72 24.53
CA ALA A 127 -23.83 22.39 24.40
C ALA A 127 -24.89 21.83 25.34
N GLY A 128 -24.57 20.80 26.14
CA GLY A 128 -25.51 20.21 27.07
C GLY A 128 -26.55 19.32 26.41
N VAL A 129 -26.21 18.82 25.27
CA VAL A 129 -27.12 17.95 24.48
C VAL A 129 -27.01 16.50 24.90
#